data_dd7148e22e83eb9856b27294f5ee953c
#
_entry.id   dd7148e22e83eb9856b27294f5ee953c
#
_cell.length_a   1.000
_cell.length_b   1.000
_cell.length_c   1.000
_cell.angle_alpha   90.00
_cell.angle_beta   90.00
_cell.angle_gamma   90.00
#
_symmetry.space_group_name_H-M   'P 1'
#
loop_
_entity.id
_entity.type
_entity.pdbx_description
1 polymer ?
#
loop_
_entity_poly.entity_id
_entity_poly.type
_entity_poly.pdbx_seq_one_letter_code
_entity_poly.pdbx_strand_id
1 'polypeptide(L)'
;MNKYVSTVLEELKAKNPNQPEFIQAATEILESISLACDKHPEYEKAGLLEMLTEPERVIMFRVPWVDDKGQVHVNKGYRVQFNSAIGPYKGGLRFHPSVNLSILKFLGFEQIFKNSLTTLPMGGGKGGSDFDPKGKSDNEVMRFSQSFMAELYRHIGQDTDVPAGDIGVGAREIGYMFGYYKKIANEHTAVLTGRGLSYGGSLARKEATGYGLVYLVDEMLKCNGKSMDGKTVVISGSGNVAIYACEKATSLGAKVVALSDSNGYIYDEKGIDLDLVKEIKEVKRGRIKEYVTVHKDAKYTEGCKGIWTIKCDIALPCATQNEIDIESAEALIKNGVWCVGEGANMPTTLEATKKFLDAKVLFAPAKAANAGGVATSGLEMAQSSQRLFWSFEEVDAKLKTIMIGIYHSIADAAEKYGQKGNYVMGANLAAFEKIAEAMMAHGVC
;
A
#
# COMPACT_ATOMS: atom_id res chain seq x y z
N MET A 1 -11.10 -25.48 -6.14
CA MET A 1 -11.82 -24.28 -5.64
C MET A 1 -13.10 -24.73 -4.99
N ASN A 2 -13.44 -24.18 -3.84
CA ASN A 2 -14.67 -24.47 -3.11
C ASN A 2 -15.91 -24.10 -3.95
N LYS A 3 -17.01 -24.89 -3.88
CA LYS A 3 -18.22 -24.67 -4.68
C LYS A 3 -18.87 -23.33 -4.36
N TYR A 4 -18.96 -22.96 -3.08
CA TYR A 4 -19.50 -21.67 -2.64
C TYR A 4 -18.74 -20.50 -3.26
N VAL A 5 -17.39 -20.52 -3.20
CA VAL A 5 -16.56 -19.50 -3.84
C VAL A 5 -16.82 -19.40 -5.34
N SER A 6 -16.95 -20.54 -6.03
CA SER A 6 -17.24 -20.55 -7.48
C SER A 6 -18.58 -19.90 -7.80
N THR A 7 -19.63 -20.23 -7.02
CA THR A 7 -20.96 -19.64 -7.20
C THR A 7 -20.94 -18.13 -7.01
N VAL A 8 -20.32 -17.65 -5.93
CA VAL A 8 -20.22 -16.20 -5.66
C VAL A 8 -19.44 -15.48 -6.76
N LEU A 9 -18.35 -16.07 -7.28
CA LEU A 9 -17.58 -15.48 -8.39
C LEU A 9 -18.40 -15.39 -9.69
N GLU A 10 -19.18 -16.39 -10.02
CA GLU A 10 -20.06 -16.35 -11.19
C GLU A 10 -21.12 -15.26 -11.07
N GLU A 11 -21.76 -15.15 -9.92
CA GLU A 11 -22.72 -14.08 -9.64
C GLU A 11 -22.08 -12.69 -9.67
N LEU A 12 -20.90 -12.54 -9.07
CA LEU A 12 -20.14 -11.28 -9.08
C LEU A 12 -19.86 -10.81 -10.51
N LYS A 13 -19.41 -11.74 -11.38
CA LYS A 13 -19.14 -11.44 -12.80
C LYS A 13 -20.41 -11.03 -13.53
N ALA A 14 -21.53 -11.73 -13.27
CA ALA A 14 -22.80 -11.41 -13.87
C ALA A 14 -23.35 -10.03 -13.44
N LYS A 15 -23.18 -9.66 -12.17
CA LYS A 15 -23.64 -8.38 -11.62
C LYS A 15 -22.76 -7.19 -12.01
N ASN A 16 -21.48 -7.42 -12.34
CA ASN A 16 -20.48 -6.35 -12.59
C ASN A 16 -19.80 -6.45 -13.96
N PRO A 17 -20.51 -6.64 -15.10
CA PRO A 17 -19.89 -6.94 -16.40
C PRO A 17 -18.95 -5.84 -16.92
N ASN A 18 -19.10 -4.60 -16.45
CA ASN A 18 -18.32 -3.44 -16.85
C ASN A 18 -17.25 -3.03 -15.82
N GLN A 19 -16.84 -3.94 -14.93
CA GLN A 19 -15.89 -3.65 -13.84
C GLN A 19 -14.74 -4.68 -13.85
N PRO A 20 -13.93 -4.75 -14.91
CA PRO A 20 -12.93 -5.80 -15.09
C PRO A 20 -11.85 -5.80 -14.01
N GLU A 21 -11.38 -4.63 -13.57
CA GLU A 21 -10.35 -4.53 -12.52
C GLU A 21 -10.87 -5.05 -11.18
N PHE A 22 -12.12 -4.75 -10.84
CA PHE A 22 -12.74 -5.26 -9.62
C PHE A 22 -12.96 -6.78 -9.69
N ILE A 23 -13.45 -7.30 -10.81
CA ILE A 23 -13.64 -8.74 -11.02
C ILE A 23 -12.32 -9.49 -10.89
N GLN A 24 -11.25 -8.98 -11.46
CA GLN A 24 -9.93 -9.59 -11.37
C GLN A 24 -9.47 -9.68 -9.91
N ALA A 25 -9.48 -8.58 -9.17
CA ALA A 25 -9.05 -8.56 -7.78
C ALA A 25 -9.90 -9.46 -6.88
N ALA A 26 -11.22 -9.44 -7.07
CA ALA A 26 -12.11 -10.31 -6.32
C ALA A 26 -11.84 -11.79 -6.63
N THR A 27 -11.58 -12.14 -7.88
CA THR A 27 -11.23 -13.50 -8.29
C THR A 27 -9.95 -13.97 -7.58
N GLU A 28 -8.88 -13.20 -7.63
CA GLU A 28 -7.59 -13.55 -7.02
C GLU A 28 -7.71 -13.74 -5.50
N ILE A 29 -8.45 -12.87 -4.83
CA ILE A 29 -8.64 -12.96 -3.38
C ILE A 29 -9.54 -14.14 -3.02
N LEU A 30 -10.71 -14.30 -3.66
CA LEU A 30 -11.66 -15.35 -3.34
C LEU A 30 -11.09 -16.75 -3.62
N GLU A 31 -10.31 -16.92 -4.69
CA GLU A 31 -9.59 -18.16 -4.94
C GLU A 31 -8.61 -18.50 -3.81
N SER A 32 -7.89 -17.51 -3.31
CA SER A 32 -6.92 -17.70 -2.23
C SER A 32 -7.54 -18.04 -0.89
N ILE A 33 -8.75 -17.55 -0.58
CA ILE A 33 -9.46 -17.83 0.67
C ILE A 33 -10.35 -19.08 0.60
N SER A 34 -10.41 -19.75 -0.55
CA SER A 34 -11.19 -20.96 -0.77
C SER A 34 -10.92 -22.05 0.28
N LEU A 35 -9.66 -22.18 0.73
CA LEU A 35 -9.26 -23.10 1.79
C LEU A 35 -9.92 -22.80 3.15
N ALA A 36 -10.20 -21.53 3.44
CA ALA A 36 -10.93 -21.16 4.64
C ALA A 36 -12.42 -21.55 4.54
N CYS A 37 -13.04 -21.34 3.38
CA CYS A 37 -14.41 -21.73 3.15
C CYS A 37 -14.63 -23.26 3.21
N ASP A 38 -13.62 -24.06 2.86
CA ASP A 38 -13.67 -25.53 3.03
C ASP A 38 -13.75 -25.96 4.50
N LYS A 39 -13.13 -25.19 5.40
CA LYS A 39 -13.13 -25.47 6.85
C LYS A 39 -14.32 -24.89 7.60
N HIS A 40 -15.02 -23.90 7.01
CA HIS A 40 -16.04 -23.09 7.64
C HIS A 40 -17.35 -23.05 6.81
N PRO A 41 -18.14 -24.14 6.79
CA PRO A 41 -19.39 -24.19 6.02
C PRO A 41 -20.46 -23.20 6.53
N GLU A 42 -20.29 -22.66 7.74
CA GLU A 42 -21.14 -21.61 8.30
C GLU A 42 -21.05 -20.29 7.51
N TYR A 43 -19.97 -20.04 6.79
CA TYR A 43 -19.82 -18.82 5.97
C TYR A 43 -20.80 -18.80 4.81
N GLU A 44 -21.05 -19.95 4.16
CA GLU A 44 -22.06 -20.06 3.10
C GLU A 44 -23.46 -19.80 3.65
N LYS A 45 -23.80 -20.36 4.81
CA LYS A 45 -25.11 -20.16 5.45
C LYS A 45 -25.38 -18.71 5.83
N ALA A 46 -24.32 -17.96 6.15
CA ALA A 46 -24.40 -16.55 6.51
C ALA A 46 -24.37 -15.61 5.30
N GLY A 47 -24.15 -16.10 4.07
CA GLY A 47 -23.97 -15.25 2.90
C GLY A 47 -22.73 -14.34 3.01
N LEU A 48 -21.68 -14.83 3.68
CA LEU A 48 -20.52 -14.02 4.06
C LEU A 48 -19.80 -13.43 2.85
N LEU A 49 -19.56 -14.24 1.82
CA LEU A 49 -18.83 -13.78 0.64
C LEU A 49 -19.65 -12.85 -0.23
N GLU A 50 -20.95 -13.02 -0.31
CA GLU A 50 -21.89 -12.11 -0.98
C GLU A 50 -21.82 -10.71 -0.34
N MET A 51 -21.86 -10.64 1.00
CA MET A 51 -21.71 -9.38 1.73
C MET A 51 -20.29 -8.81 1.59
N LEU A 52 -19.25 -9.64 1.66
CA LEU A 52 -17.86 -9.20 1.56
C LEU A 52 -17.52 -8.61 0.18
N THR A 53 -18.14 -9.10 -0.88
CA THR A 53 -17.87 -8.65 -2.25
C THR A 53 -18.74 -7.50 -2.73
N GLU A 54 -19.75 -7.11 -1.96
CA GLU A 54 -20.56 -5.93 -2.25
C GLU A 54 -20.17 -4.77 -1.34
N PRO A 55 -19.82 -3.57 -1.87
CA PRO A 55 -19.54 -2.41 -1.03
C PRO A 55 -20.75 -2.02 -0.18
N GLU A 56 -20.54 -1.69 1.10
CA GLU A 56 -21.61 -1.19 1.95
C GLU A 56 -22.24 0.09 1.38
N ARG A 57 -21.44 0.97 0.77
CA ARG A 57 -21.91 2.19 0.10
C ARG A 57 -20.98 2.63 -1.01
N VAL A 58 -21.58 3.16 -2.07
CA VAL A 58 -20.86 3.90 -3.13
C VAL A 58 -21.48 5.27 -3.26
N ILE A 59 -20.67 6.29 -3.06
CA ILE A 59 -21.07 7.70 -3.18
C ILE A 59 -20.43 8.26 -4.44
N MET A 60 -21.25 8.79 -5.34
CA MET A 60 -20.82 9.47 -6.57
C MET A 60 -21.38 10.88 -6.60
N PHE A 61 -20.57 11.85 -6.96
CA PHE A 61 -20.95 13.24 -6.97
C PHE A 61 -20.25 14.04 -8.07
N ARG A 62 -20.84 15.16 -8.45
CA ARG A 62 -20.28 16.12 -9.39
C ARG A 62 -19.34 17.08 -8.66
N VAL A 63 -18.17 17.34 -9.26
CA VAL A 63 -17.17 18.29 -8.74
C VAL A 63 -16.98 19.41 -9.77
N PRO A 64 -17.72 20.53 -9.69
CA PRO A 64 -17.52 21.70 -10.55
C PRO A 64 -16.39 22.57 -9.96
N TRP A 65 -15.52 23.08 -10.81
CA TRP A 65 -14.46 24.00 -10.41
C TRP A 65 -14.11 24.97 -11.55
N VAL A 66 -13.42 26.06 -11.22
CA VAL A 66 -13.05 27.08 -12.19
C VAL A 66 -11.54 27.16 -12.28
N ASP A 67 -11.00 27.15 -13.51
CA ASP A 67 -9.57 27.32 -13.75
C ASP A 67 -9.09 28.77 -13.58
N ASP A 68 -7.80 29.00 -13.77
CA ASP A 68 -7.19 30.34 -13.63
C ASP A 68 -7.60 31.30 -14.76
N LYS A 69 -8.24 30.79 -15.83
CA LYS A 69 -8.78 31.57 -16.95
C LYS A 69 -10.26 31.89 -16.79
N GLY A 70 -10.89 31.44 -15.69
CA GLY A 70 -12.30 31.62 -15.45
C GLY A 70 -13.21 30.60 -16.15
N GLN A 71 -12.66 29.52 -16.73
CA GLN A 71 -13.43 28.47 -17.37
C GLN A 71 -13.95 27.47 -16.35
N VAL A 72 -15.19 27.03 -16.52
CA VAL A 72 -15.83 26.01 -15.67
C VAL A 72 -15.47 24.63 -16.17
N HIS A 73 -15.02 23.80 -15.25
CA HIS A 73 -14.75 22.38 -15.47
C HIS A 73 -15.63 21.53 -14.53
N VAL A 74 -15.92 20.30 -14.96
CA VAL A 74 -16.72 19.36 -14.17
C VAL A 74 -16.05 18.00 -14.19
N ASN A 75 -15.72 17.50 -13.01
CA ASN A 75 -15.19 16.17 -12.78
C ASN A 75 -16.18 15.31 -11.99
N LYS A 76 -15.94 14.00 -11.95
CA LYS A 76 -16.66 13.05 -11.12
C LYS A 76 -15.88 12.79 -9.85
N GLY A 77 -16.54 12.87 -8.70
CA GLY A 77 -16.01 12.44 -7.42
C GLY A 77 -16.64 11.11 -6.98
N TYR A 78 -15.85 10.31 -6.26
CA TYR A 78 -16.26 9.00 -5.77
C TYR A 78 -15.74 8.75 -4.36
N ARG A 79 -16.54 8.04 -3.56
CA ARG A 79 -16.10 7.34 -2.35
C ARG A 79 -16.76 5.98 -2.27
N VAL A 80 -15.96 4.93 -2.26
CA VAL A 80 -16.38 3.56 -2.00
C VAL A 80 -16.10 3.26 -0.54
N GLN A 81 -17.13 3.15 0.25
CA GLN A 81 -17.13 2.67 1.63
C GLN A 81 -17.38 1.18 1.56
N PHE A 82 -16.29 0.40 1.53
CA PHE A 82 -16.40 -0.99 1.10
C PHE A 82 -16.84 -1.91 2.23
N ASN A 83 -16.15 -1.87 3.36
CA ASN A 83 -16.45 -2.73 4.51
C ASN A 83 -15.98 -2.08 5.81
N SER A 84 -16.83 -2.03 6.80
CA SER A 84 -16.59 -1.42 8.12
C SER A 84 -16.54 -2.42 9.27
N ALA A 85 -16.55 -3.73 9.00
CA ALA A 85 -16.65 -4.76 10.03
C ALA A 85 -15.57 -4.67 11.11
N ILE A 86 -14.36 -4.21 10.79
CA ILE A 86 -13.25 -4.10 11.75
C ILE A 86 -12.92 -2.65 12.17
N GLY A 87 -13.67 -1.66 11.71
CA GLY A 87 -13.51 -0.25 12.08
C GLY A 87 -13.93 0.71 10.98
N PRO A 88 -13.74 2.02 11.19
CA PRO A 88 -14.08 3.05 10.20
C PRO A 88 -13.45 2.75 8.84
N TYR A 89 -14.17 3.07 7.76
CA TYR A 89 -13.60 2.94 6.42
C TYR A 89 -12.31 3.71 6.32
N LYS A 90 -11.26 3.10 5.78
CA LYS A 90 -9.93 3.70 5.66
C LYS A 90 -9.33 3.41 4.30
N GLY A 91 -8.85 4.45 3.63
CA GLY A 91 -8.14 4.32 2.36
C GLY A 91 -8.00 5.64 1.62
N GLY A 92 -7.07 5.67 0.67
CA GLY A 92 -6.65 6.88 -0.02
C GLY A 92 -7.69 7.46 -0.99
N LEU A 93 -7.49 8.74 -1.31
CA LEU A 93 -8.12 9.44 -2.42
C LEU A 93 -7.12 9.53 -3.58
N ARG A 94 -7.54 9.16 -4.78
CA ARG A 94 -6.74 9.24 -6.01
C ARG A 94 -7.27 10.31 -6.93
N PHE A 95 -6.42 11.25 -7.34
CA PHE A 95 -6.74 12.20 -8.40
C PHE A 95 -5.92 11.86 -9.63
N HIS A 96 -6.58 11.23 -10.60
CA HIS A 96 -5.95 10.79 -11.84
C HIS A 96 -7.01 10.57 -12.93
N PRO A 97 -6.73 10.90 -14.21
CA PRO A 97 -7.69 10.73 -15.32
C PRO A 97 -8.26 9.32 -15.50
N SER A 98 -7.51 8.30 -15.08
CA SER A 98 -7.96 6.90 -15.17
C SER A 98 -8.97 6.48 -14.11
N VAL A 99 -9.25 7.34 -13.11
CA VAL A 99 -10.16 6.99 -12.01
C VAL A 99 -11.57 6.73 -12.52
N ASN A 100 -12.08 5.55 -12.21
CA ASN A 100 -13.44 5.11 -12.46
C ASN A 100 -13.93 4.22 -11.30
N LEU A 101 -15.19 3.84 -11.32
CA LEU A 101 -15.79 3.05 -10.23
C LEU A 101 -15.15 1.66 -10.10
N SER A 102 -14.84 0.99 -11.21
CA SER A 102 -14.20 -0.35 -11.20
C SER A 102 -12.86 -0.32 -10.47
N ILE A 103 -11.99 0.66 -10.80
CA ILE A 103 -10.69 0.85 -10.15
C ILE A 103 -10.86 1.14 -8.66
N LEU A 104 -11.83 1.96 -8.28
CA LEU A 104 -12.05 2.31 -6.87
C LEU A 104 -12.67 1.17 -6.07
N LYS A 105 -13.56 0.35 -6.65
CA LYS A 105 -14.05 -0.88 -6.03
C LYS A 105 -12.90 -1.89 -5.85
N PHE A 106 -12.08 -2.11 -6.87
CA PHE A 106 -10.88 -2.93 -6.80
C PHE A 106 -9.98 -2.51 -5.63
N LEU A 107 -9.57 -1.24 -5.62
CA LEU A 107 -8.67 -0.71 -4.60
C LEU A 107 -9.30 -0.70 -3.20
N GLY A 108 -10.61 -0.45 -3.09
CA GLY A 108 -11.35 -0.49 -1.83
C GLY A 108 -11.44 -1.90 -1.27
N PHE A 109 -11.69 -2.89 -2.13
CA PHE A 109 -11.73 -4.30 -1.76
C PHE A 109 -10.38 -4.79 -1.25
N GLU A 110 -9.30 -4.55 -1.97
CA GLU A 110 -7.95 -4.90 -1.50
C GLU A 110 -7.57 -4.18 -0.20
N GLN A 111 -8.06 -2.95 -0.02
CA GLN A 111 -7.77 -2.17 1.17
C GLN A 111 -8.31 -2.81 2.46
N ILE A 112 -9.44 -3.53 2.39
CA ILE A 112 -9.99 -4.27 3.54
C ILE A 112 -8.96 -5.27 4.06
N PHE A 113 -8.41 -6.08 3.17
CA PHE A 113 -7.43 -7.12 3.51
C PHE A 113 -6.12 -6.53 4.02
N LYS A 114 -5.64 -5.47 3.39
CA LYS A 114 -4.42 -4.77 3.83
C LYS A 114 -4.58 -4.16 5.23
N ASN A 115 -5.69 -3.49 5.50
CA ASN A 115 -5.93 -2.84 6.78
C ASN A 115 -6.09 -3.86 7.91
N SER A 116 -6.77 -4.97 7.65
CA SER A 116 -6.99 -6.01 8.67
C SER A 116 -5.69 -6.63 9.17
N LEU A 117 -4.67 -6.75 8.33
CA LEU A 117 -3.36 -7.25 8.72
C LEU A 117 -2.65 -6.37 9.75
N THR A 118 -2.92 -5.07 9.77
CA THR A 118 -2.30 -4.14 10.75
C THR A 118 -2.75 -4.35 12.18
N THR A 119 -3.80 -5.15 12.40
CA THR A 119 -4.51 -5.34 13.68
C THR A 119 -5.18 -4.08 14.25
N LEU A 120 -5.00 -2.92 13.61
CA LEU A 120 -5.65 -1.68 14.00
C LEU A 120 -7.14 -1.69 13.56
N PRO A 121 -8.02 -0.98 14.28
CA PRO A 121 -9.46 -0.94 13.98
C PRO A 121 -9.74 -0.03 12.78
N MET A 122 -9.50 -0.56 11.58
CA MET A 122 -9.70 0.14 10.33
C MET A 122 -10.35 -0.78 9.29
N GLY A 123 -11.50 -0.40 8.81
CA GLY A 123 -12.17 -1.02 7.67
C GLY A 123 -11.51 -0.66 6.33
N GLY A 124 -12.20 -0.92 5.24
CA GLY A 124 -11.70 -0.64 3.88
C GLY A 124 -12.55 0.36 3.13
N GLY A 125 -11.91 1.32 2.49
CA GLY A 125 -12.55 2.27 1.60
C GLY A 125 -11.56 2.85 0.59
N LYS A 126 -12.10 3.42 -0.48
CA LYS A 126 -11.30 4.10 -1.51
C LYS A 126 -12.10 5.20 -2.17
N GLY A 127 -11.44 6.26 -2.58
CA GLY A 127 -12.13 7.34 -3.28
C GLY A 127 -11.21 8.05 -4.27
N GLY A 128 -11.74 9.07 -4.90
CA GLY A 128 -10.98 9.88 -5.84
C GLY A 128 -11.82 10.56 -6.91
N SER A 129 -11.14 11.04 -7.91
CA SER A 129 -11.72 11.76 -9.04
C SER A 129 -10.89 11.54 -10.31
N ASP A 130 -11.52 11.67 -11.47
CA ASP A 130 -10.89 11.73 -12.78
C ASP A 130 -10.14 13.06 -13.03
N PHE A 131 -10.02 13.91 -12.03
CA PHE A 131 -9.22 15.15 -12.06
C PHE A 131 -7.71 14.83 -12.14
N ASP A 132 -7.01 15.54 -13.04
CA ASP A 132 -5.56 15.47 -13.13
C ASP A 132 -4.92 16.71 -12.50
N PRO A 133 -4.26 16.59 -11.33
CA PRO A 133 -3.58 17.73 -10.70
C PRO A 133 -2.28 18.11 -11.39
N LYS A 134 -1.78 17.27 -12.31
CA LYS A 134 -0.52 17.51 -13.02
C LYS A 134 -0.65 18.72 -13.94
N GLY A 135 0.27 19.66 -13.79
CA GLY A 135 0.28 20.88 -14.60
C GLY A 135 -0.77 21.93 -14.20
N LYS A 136 -1.52 21.71 -13.11
CA LYS A 136 -2.44 22.70 -12.53
C LYS A 136 -1.72 23.60 -11.53
N SER A 137 -2.18 24.85 -11.43
CA SER A 137 -1.71 25.77 -10.40
C SER A 137 -2.18 25.35 -9.00
N ASP A 138 -1.52 25.84 -7.96
CA ASP A 138 -1.93 25.59 -6.58
C ASP A 138 -3.36 26.13 -6.31
N ASN A 139 -3.73 27.23 -6.92
CA ASN A 139 -5.08 27.81 -6.82
C ASN A 139 -6.14 26.93 -7.51
N GLU A 140 -5.84 26.36 -8.65
CA GLU A 140 -6.73 25.42 -9.34
C GLU A 140 -6.93 24.14 -8.51
N VAL A 141 -5.84 23.55 -8.00
CA VAL A 141 -5.90 22.37 -7.14
C VAL A 141 -6.64 22.65 -5.84
N MET A 142 -6.46 23.85 -5.26
CA MET A 142 -7.20 24.28 -4.07
C MET A 142 -8.70 24.36 -4.34
N ARG A 143 -9.11 25.04 -5.41
CA ARG A 143 -10.54 25.17 -5.78
C ARG A 143 -11.17 23.81 -6.04
N PHE A 144 -10.47 22.95 -6.77
CA PHE A 144 -10.93 21.58 -7.01
C PHE A 144 -11.08 20.81 -5.69
N SER A 145 -10.07 20.80 -4.83
CA SER A 145 -10.06 20.08 -3.55
C SER A 145 -11.18 20.55 -2.61
N GLN A 146 -11.45 21.85 -2.60
CA GLN A 146 -12.57 22.43 -1.83
C GLN A 146 -13.92 22.01 -2.38
N SER A 147 -14.11 22.03 -3.71
CA SER A 147 -15.34 21.57 -4.35
C SER A 147 -15.56 20.07 -4.12
N PHE A 148 -14.51 19.27 -4.22
CA PHE A 148 -14.57 17.83 -3.92
C PHE A 148 -15.00 17.59 -2.46
N MET A 149 -14.39 18.30 -1.51
CA MET A 149 -14.72 18.18 -0.10
C MET A 149 -16.12 18.71 0.25
N ALA A 150 -16.64 19.70 -0.48
CA ALA A 150 -18.00 20.24 -0.28
C ALA A 150 -19.10 19.16 -0.42
N GLU A 151 -18.85 18.13 -1.24
CA GLU A 151 -19.74 16.98 -1.37
C GLU A 151 -19.35 15.83 -0.42
N LEU A 152 -18.06 15.55 -0.31
CA LEU A 152 -17.57 14.41 0.45
C LEU A 152 -17.79 14.54 1.97
N TYR A 153 -17.73 15.76 2.54
CA TYR A 153 -17.73 15.95 4.00
C TYR A 153 -18.92 15.34 4.73
N ARG A 154 -20.07 15.20 4.07
CA ARG A 154 -21.28 14.61 4.66
C ARG A 154 -21.17 13.12 4.93
N HIS A 155 -20.18 12.48 4.34
CA HIS A 155 -20.05 11.02 4.29
C HIS A 155 -18.79 10.51 5.01
N ILE A 156 -17.96 11.41 5.53
CA ILE A 156 -16.70 11.09 6.20
C ILE A 156 -16.67 11.66 7.63
N GLY A 157 -15.81 11.12 8.45
CA GLY A 157 -15.63 11.52 9.85
C GLY A 157 -14.62 10.62 10.54
N GLN A 158 -14.06 11.08 11.65
CA GLN A 158 -13.02 10.34 12.37
C GLN A 158 -13.44 8.92 12.80
N ASP A 159 -14.73 8.71 13.06
CA ASP A 159 -15.30 7.45 13.56
C ASP A 159 -16.15 6.74 12.49
N THR A 160 -16.24 7.29 11.28
CA THR A 160 -17.03 6.74 10.18
C THR A 160 -16.15 6.35 9.00
N ASP A 161 -15.43 7.30 8.43
CA ASP A 161 -14.62 7.13 7.23
C ASP A 161 -13.47 8.13 7.22
N VAL A 162 -12.24 7.64 7.16
CA VAL A 162 -11.03 8.46 7.25
C VAL A 162 -10.19 8.31 5.98
N PRO A 163 -10.39 9.17 4.97
CA PRO A 163 -9.56 9.18 3.77
C PRO A 163 -8.10 9.56 4.04
N ALA A 164 -7.24 9.23 3.09
CA ALA A 164 -5.81 9.55 3.08
C ALA A 164 -5.36 9.98 1.69
N GLY A 165 -4.08 10.27 1.52
CA GLY A 165 -3.47 10.50 0.21
C GLY A 165 -3.26 9.20 -0.58
N ASP A 166 -3.20 9.34 -1.90
CA ASP A 166 -2.85 8.32 -2.89
C ASP A 166 -2.28 9.04 -4.14
N ILE A 167 -2.21 8.41 -5.31
CA ILE A 167 -1.74 9.05 -6.56
C ILE A 167 -2.48 10.37 -6.79
N GLY A 168 -1.72 11.44 -7.01
CA GLY A 168 -2.26 12.78 -7.25
C GLY A 168 -2.83 13.51 -6.01
N VAL A 169 -2.73 12.90 -4.82
CA VAL A 169 -3.17 13.48 -3.55
C VAL A 169 -2.05 13.38 -2.53
N GLY A 170 -1.32 14.46 -2.35
CA GLY A 170 -0.25 14.59 -1.35
C GLY A 170 -0.64 15.50 -0.19
N ALA A 171 0.38 15.97 0.53
CA ALA A 171 0.19 16.85 1.69
C ALA A 171 -0.53 18.17 1.34
N ARG A 172 -0.31 18.70 0.12
CA ARG A 172 -0.96 19.91 -0.39
C ARG A 172 -2.47 19.70 -0.50
N GLU A 173 -2.90 18.67 -1.21
CA GLU A 173 -4.31 18.34 -1.43
C GLU A 173 -5.01 17.98 -0.10
N ILE A 174 -4.36 17.19 0.75
CA ILE A 174 -4.86 16.88 2.10
C ILE A 174 -5.02 18.15 2.92
N GLY A 175 -4.08 19.08 2.84
CA GLY A 175 -4.17 20.39 3.52
C GLY A 175 -5.39 21.21 3.07
N TYR A 176 -5.60 21.32 1.75
CA TYR A 176 -6.75 22.05 1.20
C TYR A 176 -8.10 21.41 1.57
N MET A 177 -8.18 20.08 1.49
CA MET A 177 -9.38 19.34 1.88
C MET A 177 -9.66 19.45 3.39
N PHE A 178 -8.64 19.30 4.23
CA PHE A 178 -8.78 19.42 5.68
C PHE A 178 -9.21 20.83 6.11
N GLY A 179 -8.56 21.87 5.55
CA GLY A 179 -8.93 23.25 5.82
C GLY A 179 -10.37 23.57 5.46
N TYR A 180 -10.86 23.03 4.34
CA TYR A 180 -12.25 23.23 3.93
C TYR A 180 -13.23 22.41 4.77
N TYR A 181 -12.92 21.14 5.08
CA TYR A 181 -13.71 20.31 6.01
C TYR A 181 -13.89 21.03 7.35
N LYS A 182 -12.79 21.46 7.97
CA LYS A 182 -12.82 22.20 9.23
C LYS A 182 -13.75 23.41 9.18
N LYS A 183 -13.77 24.14 8.05
CA LYS A 183 -14.61 25.31 7.85
C LYS A 183 -16.10 24.98 7.78
N ILE A 184 -16.48 23.94 7.00
CA ILE A 184 -17.89 23.62 6.75
C ILE A 184 -18.51 22.72 7.81
N ALA A 185 -17.75 21.78 8.40
CA ALA A 185 -18.20 20.93 9.48
C ALA A 185 -18.10 21.62 10.85
N ASN A 186 -17.31 22.69 10.97
CA ASN A 186 -16.97 23.37 12.23
C ASN A 186 -16.33 22.41 13.25
N GLU A 187 -15.50 21.48 12.77
CA GLU A 187 -14.84 20.46 13.59
C GLU A 187 -13.34 20.40 13.27
N HIS A 188 -12.53 20.13 14.29
CA HIS A 188 -11.13 19.83 14.16
C HIS A 188 -10.87 18.40 14.65
N THR A 189 -11.11 17.41 13.78
CA THR A 189 -11.06 15.98 14.08
C THR A 189 -10.06 15.25 13.18
N ALA A 190 -9.84 13.95 13.44
CA ALA A 190 -8.96 13.09 12.66
C ALA A 190 -9.60 12.58 11.33
N VAL A 191 -10.38 13.41 10.66
CA VAL A 191 -11.16 13.05 9.47
C VAL A 191 -10.32 12.67 8.25
N LEU A 192 -9.07 13.11 8.19
CA LEU A 192 -8.09 12.77 7.14
C LEU A 192 -6.76 12.40 7.77
N THR A 193 -5.99 11.51 7.16
CA THR A 193 -4.59 11.23 7.53
C THR A 193 -3.62 11.67 6.43
N GLY A 194 -2.34 11.77 6.78
CA GLY A 194 -1.32 12.39 5.93
C GLY A 194 -1.30 13.91 6.07
N ARG A 195 -1.79 14.42 7.20
CA ARG A 195 -1.81 15.84 7.54
C ARG A 195 -0.41 16.36 7.83
N GLY A 196 -0.23 17.67 7.70
CA GLY A 196 0.99 18.34 8.14
C GLY A 196 1.15 18.27 9.66
N LEU A 197 2.41 18.25 10.12
CA LEU A 197 2.72 18.15 11.57
C LEU A 197 2.09 19.28 12.38
N SER A 198 1.97 20.48 11.83
CA SER A 198 1.39 21.64 12.50
C SER A 198 -0.11 21.54 12.77
N TYR A 199 -0.82 20.56 12.16
CA TYR A 199 -2.27 20.40 12.35
C TYR A 199 -2.70 18.94 12.49
N GLY A 200 -1.88 18.14 13.17
CA GLY A 200 -2.23 16.81 13.64
C GLY A 200 -1.67 15.64 12.83
N GLY A 201 -0.68 15.88 11.97
CA GLY A 201 0.07 14.82 11.30
C GLY A 201 0.99 14.06 12.25
N SER A 202 1.42 12.87 11.84
CA SER A 202 2.32 12.01 12.60
C SER A 202 3.76 12.09 12.09
N LEU A 203 4.72 12.08 12.99
CA LEU A 203 6.12 11.78 12.68
C LEU A 203 6.24 10.34 12.13
N ALA A 204 7.37 10.03 11.54
CA ALA A 204 7.67 8.75 10.89
C ALA A 204 6.72 8.34 9.73
N ARG A 205 5.78 9.21 9.31
CA ARG A 205 4.83 8.86 8.22
C ARG A 205 5.51 8.74 6.86
N LYS A 206 6.53 9.57 6.62
CA LYS A 206 7.30 9.57 5.37
C LYS A 206 8.14 8.29 5.24
N GLU A 207 8.71 7.86 6.35
CA GLU A 207 9.57 6.69 6.51
C GLU A 207 8.79 5.37 6.52
N ALA A 208 7.57 5.41 6.97
CA ALA A 208 6.78 4.27 7.42
C ALA A 208 6.70 3.09 6.45
N THR A 209 6.55 3.33 5.16
CA THR A 209 6.43 2.24 4.19
C THR A 209 7.76 1.52 4.00
N GLY A 210 8.86 2.28 3.84
CA GLY A 210 10.19 1.70 3.70
C GLY A 210 10.68 1.02 4.98
N TYR A 211 10.48 1.66 6.14
CA TYR A 211 10.82 1.07 7.43
C TYR A 211 10.00 -0.18 7.72
N GLY A 212 8.70 -0.12 7.48
CA GLY A 212 7.80 -1.26 7.66
C GLY A 212 8.17 -2.47 6.81
N LEU A 213 8.49 -2.24 5.53
CA LEU A 213 9.00 -3.27 4.64
C LEU A 213 10.21 -3.98 5.25
N VAL A 214 11.19 -3.21 5.71
CA VAL A 214 12.43 -3.78 6.25
C VAL A 214 12.19 -4.49 7.58
N TYR A 215 11.32 -3.99 8.46
CA TYR A 215 10.95 -4.68 9.70
C TYR A 215 10.30 -6.04 9.45
N LEU A 216 9.37 -6.12 8.50
CA LEU A 216 8.71 -7.37 8.16
C LEU A 216 9.70 -8.37 7.54
N VAL A 217 10.56 -7.90 6.62
CA VAL A 217 11.58 -8.73 5.98
C VAL A 217 12.60 -9.23 7.02
N ASP A 218 13.07 -8.37 7.91
CA ASP A 218 14.02 -8.73 8.97
C ASP A 218 13.44 -9.81 9.91
N GLU A 219 12.17 -9.68 10.30
CA GLU A 219 11.48 -10.70 11.10
C GLU A 219 11.32 -12.02 10.34
N MET A 220 10.92 -11.93 9.07
CA MET A 220 10.83 -13.11 8.20
C MET A 220 12.18 -13.85 8.11
N LEU A 221 13.28 -13.10 7.97
CA LEU A 221 14.62 -13.66 7.92
C LEU A 221 15.00 -14.35 9.23
N LYS A 222 14.78 -13.70 10.38
CA LYS A 222 15.07 -14.25 11.72
C LYS A 222 14.33 -15.55 11.97
N CYS A 223 13.04 -15.59 11.66
CA CYS A 223 12.22 -16.80 11.83
C CYS A 223 12.63 -17.95 10.90
N ASN A 224 13.37 -17.65 9.83
CA ASN A 224 13.95 -18.64 8.92
C ASN A 224 15.46 -18.86 9.15
N GLY A 225 16.00 -18.50 10.33
CA GLY A 225 17.40 -18.73 10.71
C GLY A 225 18.41 -17.89 9.91
N LYS A 226 17.99 -16.75 9.39
CA LYS A 226 18.79 -15.83 8.57
C LYS A 226 18.87 -14.45 9.21
N SER A 227 19.75 -13.60 8.69
CA SER A 227 19.92 -12.22 9.15
C SER A 227 20.09 -11.30 7.95
N MET A 228 19.70 -10.05 8.11
CA MET A 228 19.97 -8.98 7.15
C MET A 228 21.40 -8.44 7.29
N ASP A 229 21.99 -8.59 8.47
CA ASP A 229 23.34 -8.10 8.77
C ASP A 229 24.42 -8.71 7.84
N GLY A 230 25.26 -7.86 7.27
CA GLY A 230 26.30 -8.22 6.31
C GLY A 230 25.79 -8.67 4.93
N LYS A 231 24.49 -8.60 4.64
CA LYS A 231 23.90 -9.06 3.37
C LYS A 231 23.85 -8.00 2.31
N THR A 232 23.99 -8.41 1.06
CA THR A 232 23.89 -7.53 -0.10
C THR A 232 22.42 -7.35 -0.48
N VAL A 233 21.98 -6.10 -0.53
CA VAL A 233 20.60 -5.73 -0.84
C VAL A 233 20.54 -4.90 -2.11
N VAL A 234 19.59 -5.20 -2.99
CA VAL A 234 19.26 -4.42 -4.17
C VAL A 234 17.85 -3.86 -4.01
N ILE A 235 17.68 -2.57 -4.21
CA ILE A 235 16.39 -1.87 -4.08
C ILE A 235 16.09 -1.14 -5.36
N SER A 236 14.91 -1.33 -5.95
CA SER A 236 14.47 -0.50 -7.07
C SER A 236 13.81 0.79 -6.59
N GLY A 237 13.87 1.80 -7.44
CA GLY A 237 13.34 3.12 -7.12
C GLY A 237 14.33 4.03 -6.40
N SER A 238 13.93 5.27 -6.23
CA SER A 238 14.60 6.34 -5.49
C SER A 238 13.59 7.35 -4.93
N GLY A 239 12.35 6.91 -4.75
CA GLY A 239 11.30 7.64 -4.04
C GLY A 239 11.30 7.31 -2.54
N ASN A 240 10.28 7.78 -1.81
CA ASN A 240 10.18 7.61 -0.36
C ASN A 240 10.38 6.14 0.09
N VAL A 241 9.68 5.19 -0.55
CA VAL A 241 9.77 3.79 -0.13
C VAL A 241 11.19 3.26 -0.25
N ALA A 242 11.85 3.51 -1.39
CA ALA A 242 13.21 3.04 -1.65
C ALA A 242 14.24 3.71 -0.75
N ILE A 243 14.17 5.03 -0.58
CA ILE A 243 15.11 5.81 0.27
C ILE A 243 15.04 5.30 1.72
N TYR A 244 13.83 5.15 2.27
CA TYR A 244 13.70 4.75 3.67
C TYR A 244 13.86 3.24 3.88
N ALA A 245 13.60 2.40 2.86
CA ALA A 245 14.01 1.00 2.90
C ALA A 245 15.55 0.88 2.90
N CYS A 246 16.25 1.67 2.09
CA CYS A 246 17.71 1.74 2.09
C CYS A 246 18.25 2.18 3.46
N GLU A 247 17.72 3.26 4.03
CA GLU A 247 18.11 3.77 5.34
C GLU A 247 17.97 2.70 6.44
N LYS A 248 16.79 2.08 6.53
CA LYS A 248 16.53 1.09 7.56
C LYS A 248 17.34 -0.19 7.36
N ALA A 249 17.46 -0.70 6.12
CA ALA A 249 18.26 -1.87 5.82
C ALA A 249 19.74 -1.65 6.19
N THR A 250 20.31 -0.48 5.85
CA THR A 250 21.67 -0.10 6.22
C THR A 250 21.83 0.00 7.74
N SER A 251 20.84 0.54 8.45
CA SER A 251 20.89 0.63 9.91
C SER A 251 20.85 -0.75 10.61
N LEU A 252 20.37 -1.79 9.93
CA LEU A 252 20.38 -3.19 10.37
C LEU A 252 21.60 -3.98 9.90
N GLY A 253 22.62 -3.28 9.38
CA GLY A 253 23.89 -3.89 8.97
C GLY A 253 23.92 -4.41 7.52
N ALA A 254 22.86 -4.23 6.73
CA ALA A 254 22.86 -4.63 5.33
C ALA A 254 23.70 -3.67 4.46
N LYS A 255 24.27 -4.18 3.38
CA LYS A 255 24.94 -3.38 2.35
C LYS A 255 24.00 -3.22 1.15
N VAL A 256 23.37 -2.05 1.03
CA VAL A 256 22.57 -1.70 -0.14
C VAL A 256 23.52 -1.26 -1.26
N VAL A 257 23.53 -1.96 -2.39
CA VAL A 257 24.49 -1.73 -3.47
C VAL A 257 23.88 -1.10 -4.73
N ALA A 258 22.56 -1.02 -4.84
CA ALA A 258 21.91 -0.46 -6.01
C ALA A 258 20.59 0.21 -5.68
N LEU A 259 20.32 1.32 -6.38
CA LEU A 259 19.04 2.03 -6.46
C LEU A 259 18.74 2.37 -7.91
N SER A 260 17.46 2.60 -8.26
CA SER A 260 17.06 2.97 -9.62
C SER A 260 16.12 4.17 -9.68
N ASP A 261 15.98 4.74 -10.85
CA ASP A 261 14.83 5.59 -11.21
C ASP A 261 14.28 5.15 -12.58
N SER A 262 13.34 5.89 -13.15
CA SER A 262 12.70 5.54 -14.43
C SER A 262 13.68 5.50 -15.63
N ASN A 263 14.86 6.07 -15.50
CA ASN A 263 15.83 6.17 -16.59
C ASN A 263 16.92 5.08 -16.52
N GLY A 264 17.23 4.60 -15.30
CA GLY A 264 18.29 3.62 -15.12
C GLY A 264 18.57 3.34 -13.64
N TYR A 265 19.68 2.68 -13.38
CA TYR A 265 20.10 2.34 -12.03
C TYR A 265 21.55 2.62 -11.76
N ILE A 266 21.88 2.86 -10.51
CA ILE A 266 23.25 2.96 -10.00
C ILE A 266 23.64 1.67 -9.28
N TYR A 267 24.89 1.29 -9.41
CA TYR A 267 25.54 0.22 -8.67
C TYR A 267 26.82 0.74 -8.03
N ASP A 268 26.90 0.60 -6.71
CA ASP A 268 28.09 0.93 -5.93
C ASP A 268 28.44 -0.28 -5.03
N GLU A 269 29.54 -0.95 -5.35
CA GLU A 269 29.99 -2.13 -4.61
C GLU A 269 30.35 -1.82 -3.15
N LYS A 270 30.72 -0.58 -2.86
CA LYS A 270 31.05 -0.11 -1.50
C LYS A 270 29.80 0.13 -0.64
N GLY A 271 28.64 0.18 -1.25
CA GLY A 271 27.34 0.53 -0.66
C GLY A 271 26.93 1.96 -1.05
N ILE A 272 25.62 2.16 -1.15
CA ILE A 272 25.01 3.43 -1.57
C ILE A 272 25.23 4.50 -0.49
N ASP A 273 25.77 5.65 -0.90
CA ASP A 273 25.76 6.90 -0.13
C ASP A 273 24.33 7.48 -0.16
N LEU A 274 23.59 7.21 0.88
CA LEU A 274 22.18 7.59 0.95
C LEU A 274 21.99 9.11 1.11
N ASP A 275 22.91 9.79 1.76
CA ASP A 275 22.83 11.25 1.95
C ASP A 275 22.94 11.98 0.61
N LEU A 276 23.84 11.53 -0.26
CA LEU A 276 23.92 12.03 -1.63
C LEU A 276 22.66 11.72 -2.43
N VAL A 277 22.08 10.52 -2.26
CA VAL A 277 20.81 10.18 -2.94
C VAL A 277 19.67 11.09 -2.46
N LYS A 278 19.56 11.34 -1.15
CA LYS A 278 18.58 12.29 -0.59
C LYS A 278 18.77 13.70 -1.15
N GLU A 279 20.00 14.18 -1.22
CA GLU A 279 20.30 15.48 -1.80
C GLU A 279 19.84 15.57 -3.26
N ILE A 280 20.17 14.56 -4.08
CA ILE A 280 19.78 14.50 -5.49
C ILE A 280 18.26 14.46 -5.64
N LYS A 281 17.59 13.58 -4.89
CA LYS A 281 16.16 13.29 -5.11
C LYS A 281 15.21 14.24 -4.40
N GLU A 282 15.50 14.58 -3.15
CA GLU A 282 14.60 15.36 -2.31
C GLU A 282 14.87 16.88 -2.40
N VAL A 283 16.14 17.27 -2.51
CA VAL A 283 16.52 18.69 -2.56
C VAL A 283 16.59 19.18 -4.00
N LYS A 284 17.43 18.56 -4.84
CA LYS A 284 17.65 18.99 -6.23
C LYS A 284 16.55 18.52 -7.19
N ARG A 285 15.75 17.50 -6.80
CA ARG A 285 14.77 16.83 -7.66
C ARG A 285 15.36 16.31 -8.97
N GLY A 286 16.64 15.93 -8.92
CA GLY A 286 17.45 15.44 -10.02
C GLY A 286 17.25 13.97 -10.34
N ARG A 287 18.11 13.44 -11.23
CA ARG A 287 18.11 12.04 -11.64
C ARG A 287 19.22 11.28 -10.93
N ILE A 288 18.96 9.97 -10.67
CA ILE A 288 19.91 9.15 -9.89
C ILE A 288 21.28 9.02 -10.58
N LYS A 289 21.36 9.21 -11.89
CA LYS A 289 22.63 9.21 -12.65
C LYS A 289 23.62 10.28 -12.16
N GLU A 290 23.14 11.32 -11.49
CA GLU A 290 24.02 12.36 -10.93
C GLU A 290 24.94 11.80 -9.83
N TYR A 291 24.57 10.68 -9.21
CA TYR A 291 25.36 9.98 -8.19
C TYR A 291 26.78 9.68 -8.67
N VAL A 292 26.94 9.17 -9.90
CA VAL A 292 28.26 8.81 -10.46
C VAL A 292 29.12 10.04 -10.84
N THR A 293 28.58 11.24 -10.74
CA THR A 293 29.36 12.45 -10.88
C THR A 293 30.24 12.73 -9.65
N VAL A 294 29.81 12.25 -8.48
CA VAL A 294 30.51 12.33 -7.18
C VAL A 294 31.27 11.02 -6.91
N HIS A 295 30.57 9.88 -6.91
CA HIS A 295 31.16 8.55 -6.72
C HIS A 295 31.64 7.96 -8.05
N LYS A 296 32.92 8.23 -8.41
CA LYS A 296 33.48 7.81 -9.71
C LYS A 296 33.69 6.32 -9.88
N ASP A 297 33.78 5.56 -8.77
CA ASP A 297 33.88 4.09 -8.78
C ASP A 297 32.52 3.42 -9.01
N ALA A 298 31.42 4.11 -8.72
CA ALA A 298 30.07 3.62 -8.97
C ALA A 298 29.74 3.62 -10.47
N LYS A 299 28.82 2.75 -10.86
CA LYS A 299 28.38 2.60 -12.26
C LYS A 299 26.92 3.03 -12.40
N TYR A 300 26.63 3.73 -13.48
CA TYR A 300 25.26 3.99 -13.93
C TYR A 300 24.98 3.20 -15.20
N THR A 301 23.82 2.57 -15.25
CA THR A 301 23.34 1.83 -16.42
C THR A 301 21.95 2.34 -16.81
N GLU A 302 21.76 2.65 -18.08
CA GLU A 302 20.46 3.03 -18.63
C GLU A 302 19.49 1.84 -18.65
N GLY A 303 18.20 2.11 -18.45
CA GLY A 303 17.17 1.08 -18.34
C GLY A 303 17.09 0.51 -16.93
N CYS A 304 15.93 0.70 -16.28
CA CYS A 304 15.75 0.32 -14.87
C CYS A 304 15.69 -1.20 -14.64
N LYS A 305 15.25 -1.98 -15.63
CA LYS A 305 15.01 -3.43 -15.50
C LYS A 305 16.29 -4.24 -15.23
N GLY A 306 17.44 -3.76 -15.73
CA GLY A 306 18.74 -4.41 -15.53
C GLY A 306 19.19 -4.49 -14.07
N ILE A 307 18.59 -3.75 -13.16
CA ILE A 307 18.92 -3.79 -11.72
C ILE A 307 18.75 -5.20 -11.13
N TRP A 308 17.82 -6.00 -11.65
CA TRP A 308 17.53 -7.35 -11.18
C TRP A 308 18.54 -8.40 -11.64
N THR A 309 19.51 -8.02 -12.47
CA THR A 309 20.65 -8.88 -12.85
C THR A 309 21.81 -8.78 -11.87
N ILE A 310 21.78 -7.82 -10.94
CA ILE A 310 22.81 -7.64 -9.91
C ILE A 310 22.70 -8.78 -8.89
N LYS A 311 23.85 -9.42 -8.58
CA LYS A 311 23.90 -10.45 -7.54
C LYS A 311 23.59 -9.84 -6.18
N CYS A 312 22.58 -10.37 -5.50
CA CYS A 312 22.18 -9.96 -4.16
C CYS A 312 21.60 -11.11 -3.35
N ASP A 313 21.61 -10.95 -2.03
CA ASP A 313 20.95 -11.86 -1.10
C ASP A 313 19.47 -11.51 -0.99
N ILE A 314 19.13 -10.24 -1.00
CA ILE A 314 17.79 -9.68 -0.76
C ILE A 314 17.45 -8.69 -1.87
N ALA A 315 16.27 -8.81 -2.46
CA ALA A 315 15.72 -7.88 -3.45
C ALA A 315 14.47 -7.19 -2.91
N LEU A 316 14.45 -5.86 -2.94
CA LEU A 316 13.34 -5.06 -2.46
C LEU A 316 12.79 -4.19 -3.61
N PRO A 317 11.79 -4.67 -4.36
CA PRO A 317 11.15 -3.87 -5.41
C PRO A 317 10.29 -2.76 -4.78
N CYS A 318 10.74 -1.50 -4.94
CA CYS A 318 10.17 -0.31 -4.32
C CYS A 318 9.78 0.79 -5.32
N ALA A 319 9.77 0.48 -6.63
CA ALA A 319 9.52 1.48 -7.67
C ALA A 319 8.08 1.43 -8.22
N THR A 320 7.78 0.47 -9.06
CA THR A 320 6.53 0.46 -9.83
C THR A 320 5.90 -0.92 -9.92
N GLN A 321 4.63 -0.92 -10.33
CA GLN A 321 3.90 -2.15 -10.62
C GLN A 321 4.55 -2.94 -11.77
N ASN A 322 4.56 -4.27 -11.66
CA ASN A 322 5.06 -5.22 -12.67
C ASN A 322 6.52 -5.00 -13.09
N GLU A 323 7.36 -4.51 -12.21
CA GLU A 323 8.78 -4.28 -12.48
C GLU A 323 9.64 -5.56 -12.44
N ILE A 324 9.18 -6.59 -11.73
CA ILE A 324 9.78 -7.93 -11.74
C ILE A 324 8.88 -8.85 -12.56
N ASP A 325 9.30 -9.14 -13.77
CA ASP A 325 8.70 -10.15 -14.64
C ASP A 325 9.42 -11.50 -14.50
N ILE A 326 9.02 -12.46 -15.33
CA ILE A 326 9.57 -13.82 -15.30
C ILE A 326 11.09 -13.84 -15.54
N GLU A 327 11.59 -13.04 -16.47
CA GLU A 327 13.02 -12.97 -16.83
C GLU A 327 13.82 -12.40 -15.67
N SER A 328 13.32 -11.34 -15.04
CA SER A 328 13.92 -10.72 -13.85
C SER A 328 13.95 -11.68 -12.67
N ALA A 329 12.87 -12.43 -12.44
CA ALA A 329 12.81 -13.43 -11.39
C ALA A 329 13.81 -14.58 -11.62
N GLU A 330 13.91 -15.08 -12.85
CA GLU A 330 14.89 -16.12 -13.21
C GLU A 330 16.33 -15.63 -13.02
N ALA A 331 16.63 -14.38 -13.38
CA ALA A 331 17.94 -13.76 -13.15
C ALA A 331 18.29 -13.68 -11.65
N LEU A 332 17.35 -13.20 -10.83
CA LEU A 332 17.50 -13.12 -9.38
C LEU A 332 17.74 -14.50 -8.75
N ILE A 333 16.93 -15.51 -9.11
CA ILE A 333 17.06 -16.89 -8.62
C ILE A 333 18.41 -17.47 -9.03
N LYS A 334 18.81 -17.32 -10.31
CA LYS A 334 20.10 -17.78 -10.82
C LYS A 334 21.28 -17.15 -10.07
N ASN A 335 21.15 -15.89 -9.69
CA ASN A 335 22.16 -15.14 -8.94
C ASN A 335 22.15 -15.43 -7.44
N GLY A 336 21.24 -16.30 -6.96
CA GLY A 336 21.22 -16.79 -5.61
C GLY A 336 20.45 -15.91 -4.62
N VAL A 337 19.47 -15.10 -5.11
CA VAL A 337 18.57 -14.38 -4.21
C VAL A 337 17.77 -15.38 -3.38
N TRP A 338 17.64 -15.11 -2.10
CA TRP A 338 16.88 -15.97 -1.19
C TRP A 338 15.77 -15.26 -0.43
N CYS A 339 15.64 -13.93 -0.65
CA CYS A 339 14.54 -13.14 -0.10
C CYS A 339 14.12 -12.05 -1.08
N VAL A 340 12.81 -11.91 -1.29
CA VAL A 340 12.18 -10.81 -2.02
C VAL A 340 11.12 -10.19 -1.12
N GLY A 341 11.15 -8.86 -0.95
CA GLY A 341 10.17 -8.12 -0.16
C GLY A 341 9.56 -6.96 -0.95
N GLU A 342 8.26 -6.98 -1.16
CA GLU A 342 7.56 -6.02 -2.02
C GLU A 342 7.24 -4.71 -1.31
N GLY A 343 8.00 -3.64 -1.62
CA GLY A 343 7.74 -2.29 -1.12
C GLY A 343 6.72 -1.50 -1.97
N ALA A 344 6.74 -1.67 -3.29
CA ALA A 344 5.74 -1.11 -4.18
C ALA A 344 4.43 -1.92 -4.16
N ASN A 345 3.38 -1.39 -4.79
CA ASN A 345 2.13 -2.15 -4.97
C ASN A 345 2.27 -3.06 -6.20
N MET A 346 2.07 -4.36 -6.01
CA MET A 346 2.16 -5.39 -7.04
C MET A 346 3.39 -5.25 -7.97
N PRO A 347 4.61 -5.16 -7.43
CA PRO A 347 5.80 -4.96 -8.27
C PRO A 347 6.22 -6.23 -9.01
N THR A 348 5.79 -7.41 -8.55
CA THR A 348 6.10 -8.70 -9.13
C THR A 348 4.89 -9.27 -9.86
N THR A 349 5.08 -9.73 -11.10
CA THR A 349 3.99 -10.39 -11.85
C THR A 349 3.59 -11.71 -11.18
N LEU A 350 2.38 -12.19 -11.43
CA LEU A 350 1.89 -13.46 -10.87
C LEU A 350 2.79 -14.65 -11.26
N GLU A 351 3.25 -14.68 -12.49
CA GLU A 351 4.16 -15.72 -13.00
C GLU A 351 5.51 -15.68 -12.29
N ALA A 352 6.06 -14.49 -12.08
CA ALA A 352 7.31 -14.29 -11.35
C ALA A 352 7.16 -14.66 -9.86
N THR A 353 6.04 -14.30 -9.24
CA THR A 353 5.72 -14.70 -7.85
C THR A 353 5.71 -16.22 -7.72
N LYS A 354 5.04 -16.92 -8.63
CA LYS A 354 5.03 -18.38 -8.66
C LYS A 354 6.44 -18.96 -8.78
N LYS A 355 7.29 -18.40 -9.63
CA LYS A 355 8.69 -18.84 -9.78
C LYS A 355 9.47 -18.70 -8.47
N PHE A 356 9.31 -17.59 -7.75
CA PHE A 356 9.96 -17.43 -6.44
C PHE A 356 9.48 -18.46 -5.42
N LEU A 357 8.18 -18.71 -5.34
CA LEU A 357 7.61 -19.73 -4.45
C LEU A 357 8.11 -21.14 -4.79
N ASP A 358 8.12 -21.52 -6.07
CA ASP A 358 8.60 -22.80 -6.56
C ASP A 358 10.11 -22.99 -6.24
N ALA A 359 10.89 -21.92 -6.33
CA ALA A 359 12.31 -21.89 -5.97
C ALA A 359 12.58 -21.79 -4.47
N LYS A 360 11.52 -21.74 -3.62
CA LYS A 360 11.60 -21.59 -2.16
C LYS A 360 12.33 -20.30 -1.71
N VAL A 361 12.24 -19.25 -2.51
CA VAL A 361 12.68 -17.91 -2.11
C VAL A 361 11.68 -17.39 -1.07
N LEU A 362 12.17 -16.82 0.01
CA LEU A 362 11.31 -16.14 0.99
C LEU A 362 10.67 -14.92 0.34
N PHE A 363 9.36 -14.94 0.20
CA PHE A 363 8.63 -13.90 -0.54
C PHE A 363 7.64 -13.19 0.38
N ALA A 364 7.90 -11.91 0.66
CA ALA A 364 7.01 -11.04 1.44
C ALA A 364 6.09 -10.24 0.49
N PRO A 365 4.78 -10.57 0.42
CA PRO A 365 3.86 -9.94 -0.54
C PRO A 365 3.56 -8.49 -0.17
N ALA A 366 3.33 -7.64 -1.18
CA ALA A 366 3.10 -6.20 -1.05
C ALA A 366 2.04 -5.84 0.00
N LYS A 367 0.94 -6.56 0.02
CA LYS A 367 -0.19 -6.36 0.93
C LYS A 367 0.23 -6.37 2.42
N ALA A 368 1.20 -7.23 2.76
CA ALA A 368 1.78 -7.31 4.09
C ALA A 368 3.01 -6.40 4.22
N ALA A 369 3.95 -6.49 3.29
CA ALA A 369 5.25 -5.85 3.38
C ALA A 369 5.19 -4.32 3.32
N ASN A 370 4.29 -3.74 2.52
CA ASN A 370 4.15 -2.29 2.43
C ASN A 370 3.03 -1.70 3.33
N ALA A 371 2.52 -2.48 4.26
CA ALA A 371 1.45 -2.04 5.18
C ALA A 371 1.91 -0.94 6.18
N GLY A 372 3.21 -0.68 6.30
CA GLY A 372 3.75 0.32 7.22
C GLY A 372 3.12 1.71 7.04
N GLY A 373 2.85 2.12 5.79
CA GLY A 373 2.22 3.41 5.51
C GLY A 373 0.80 3.53 6.09
N VAL A 374 -0.03 2.51 5.92
CA VAL A 374 -1.40 2.51 6.48
C VAL A 374 -1.38 2.26 7.98
N ALA A 375 -0.47 1.44 8.50
CA ALA A 375 -0.27 1.26 9.94
C ALA A 375 0.02 2.61 10.62
N THR A 376 0.97 3.39 10.09
CA THR A 376 1.26 4.73 10.63
C THR A 376 0.10 5.71 10.45
N SER A 377 -0.71 5.56 9.40
CA SER A 377 -1.96 6.34 9.30
C SER A 377 -2.95 6.00 10.43
N GLY A 378 -3.05 4.73 10.82
CA GLY A 378 -3.83 4.33 12.00
C GLY A 378 -3.26 4.88 13.31
N LEU A 379 -1.92 4.92 13.44
CA LEU A 379 -1.26 5.58 14.58
C LEU A 379 -1.51 7.10 14.60
N GLU A 380 -1.58 7.76 13.42
CA GLU A 380 -1.97 9.17 13.32
C GLU A 380 -3.41 9.38 13.80
N MET A 381 -4.33 8.47 13.45
CA MET A 381 -5.70 8.51 13.98
C MET A 381 -5.72 8.36 15.50
N ALA A 382 -4.96 7.42 16.06
CA ALA A 382 -4.87 7.21 17.51
C ALA A 382 -4.32 8.44 18.23
N GLN A 383 -3.24 9.04 17.74
CA GLN A 383 -2.68 10.28 18.30
C GLN A 383 -3.71 11.42 18.29
N SER A 384 -4.43 11.57 17.19
CA SER A 384 -5.45 12.60 17.04
C SER A 384 -6.64 12.40 17.98
N SER A 385 -7.10 11.16 18.17
CA SER A 385 -8.17 10.83 19.11
C SER A 385 -7.78 11.10 20.57
N GLN A 386 -6.52 10.87 20.91
CA GLN A 386 -5.95 11.18 22.23
C GLN A 386 -5.60 12.67 22.39
N ARG A 387 -5.55 13.44 21.29
CA ARG A 387 -5.04 14.82 21.22
C ARG A 387 -3.60 14.95 21.73
N LEU A 388 -2.76 13.94 21.41
CA LEU A 388 -1.35 13.88 21.78
C LEU A 388 -0.49 13.73 20.53
N PHE A 389 0.76 14.16 20.63
CA PHE A 389 1.81 13.88 19.66
C PHE A 389 2.80 12.90 20.27
N TRP A 390 3.13 11.87 19.54
CA TRP A 390 4.19 10.93 19.89
C TRP A 390 5.50 11.33 19.24
N SER A 391 6.61 11.02 19.90
CA SER A 391 7.93 11.20 19.31
C SER A 391 8.14 10.29 18.10
N PHE A 392 9.17 10.56 17.31
CA PHE A 392 9.55 9.69 16.20
C PHE A 392 9.80 8.25 16.66
N GLU A 393 10.53 8.10 17.77
CA GLU A 393 10.89 6.81 18.37
C GLU A 393 9.65 6.04 18.86
N GLU A 394 8.68 6.72 19.44
CA GLU A 394 7.42 6.11 19.88
C GLU A 394 6.62 5.57 18.68
N VAL A 395 6.51 6.35 17.60
CA VAL A 395 5.81 5.93 16.39
C VAL A 395 6.56 4.78 15.69
N ASP A 396 7.90 4.87 15.57
CA ASP A 396 8.73 3.84 14.94
C ASP A 396 8.69 2.51 15.73
N ALA A 397 8.74 2.57 17.07
CA ALA A 397 8.61 1.38 17.90
C ALA A 397 7.25 0.68 17.72
N LYS A 398 6.15 1.46 17.67
CA LYS A 398 4.81 0.91 17.42
C LYS A 398 4.71 0.34 15.99
N LEU A 399 5.24 1.03 15.00
CA LEU A 399 5.31 0.55 13.62
C LEU A 399 6.05 -0.79 13.54
N LYS A 400 7.21 -0.90 14.17
CA LYS A 400 7.99 -2.14 14.23
C LYS A 400 7.18 -3.28 14.83
N THR A 401 6.51 -3.03 15.96
CA THR A 401 5.65 -4.04 16.60
C THR A 401 4.53 -4.51 15.69
N ILE A 402 3.87 -3.59 14.98
CA ILE A 402 2.79 -3.92 14.02
C ILE A 402 3.35 -4.78 12.88
N MET A 403 4.48 -4.41 12.28
CA MET A 403 5.05 -5.13 11.14
C MET A 403 5.54 -6.54 11.52
N ILE A 404 6.11 -6.70 12.70
CA ILE A 404 6.43 -8.02 13.28
C ILE A 404 5.15 -8.85 13.45
N GLY A 405 4.11 -8.27 14.03
CA GLY A 405 2.81 -8.93 14.21
C GLY A 405 2.17 -9.35 12.88
N ILE A 406 2.29 -8.53 11.83
CA ILE A 406 1.84 -8.90 10.48
C ILE A 406 2.57 -10.15 9.99
N TYR A 407 3.90 -10.21 10.12
CA TYR A 407 4.65 -11.38 9.69
C TYR A 407 4.18 -12.65 10.40
N HIS A 408 4.07 -12.63 11.72
CA HIS A 408 3.59 -13.80 12.48
C HIS A 408 2.19 -14.21 12.06
N SER A 409 1.25 -13.27 11.93
CA SER A 409 -0.12 -13.55 11.49
C SER A 409 -0.18 -14.25 10.14
N ILE A 410 0.62 -13.79 9.15
CA ILE A 410 0.62 -14.41 7.82
C ILE A 410 1.35 -15.76 7.81
N ALA A 411 2.37 -15.93 8.63
CA ALA A 411 3.10 -17.21 8.75
C ALA A 411 2.23 -18.28 9.42
N ASP A 412 1.55 -17.93 10.52
CA ASP A 412 0.65 -18.81 11.26
C ASP A 412 -0.56 -19.22 10.41
N ALA A 413 -1.14 -18.29 9.67
CA ALA A 413 -2.25 -18.59 8.74
C ALA A 413 -1.77 -19.51 7.61
N ALA A 414 -0.61 -19.26 7.02
CA ALA A 414 -0.06 -20.15 6.00
C ALA A 414 0.14 -21.58 6.55
N GLU A 415 0.69 -21.74 7.75
CA GLU A 415 0.88 -23.06 8.38
C GLU A 415 -0.46 -23.73 8.72
N LYS A 416 -1.42 -23.01 9.30
CA LYS A 416 -2.77 -23.48 9.65
C LYS A 416 -3.51 -24.10 8.46
N TYR A 417 -3.30 -23.54 7.27
CA TYR A 417 -3.93 -24.01 6.03
C TYR A 417 -3.05 -24.92 5.17
N GLY A 418 -1.93 -25.44 5.72
CA GLY A 418 -1.04 -26.36 5.02
C GLY A 418 -0.22 -25.73 3.89
N GLN A 419 -0.07 -24.40 3.94
CA GLN A 419 0.66 -23.59 2.96
C GLN A 419 1.97 -23.01 3.56
N LYS A 420 2.62 -23.74 4.44
CA LYS A 420 3.82 -23.28 5.14
C LYS A 420 4.86 -22.67 4.19
N GLY A 421 5.27 -21.44 4.45
CA GLY A 421 6.21 -20.68 3.63
C GLY A 421 5.58 -19.93 2.45
N ASN A 422 4.30 -20.14 2.15
CA ASN A 422 3.55 -19.37 1.16
C ASN A 422 2.87 -18.16 1.85
N TYR A 423 3.65 -17.09 2.04
CA TYR A 423 3.16 -15.89 2.72
C TYR A 423 2.15 -15.08 1.88
N VAL A 424 2.07 -15.33 0.57
CA VAL A 424 1.03 -14.74 -0.29
C VAL A 424 -0.33 -15.28 0.11
N MET A 425 -0.47 -16.61 0.21
CA MET A 425 -1.68 -17.26 0.71
C MET A 425 -1.94 -16.88 2.16
N GLY A 426 -0.89 -16.89 2.99
CA GLY A 426 -0.97 -16.52 4.40
C GLY A 426 -1.54 -15.12 4.61
N ALA A 427 -1.15 -14.14 3.79
CA ALA A 427 -1.65 -12.77 3.90
C ALA A 427 -3.16 -12.67 3.62
N ASN A 428 -3.64 -13.34 2.57
CA ASN A 428 -5.07 -13.33 2.26
C ASN A 428 -5.89 -14.10 3.30
N LEU A 429 -5.41 -15.25 3.77
CA LEU A 429 -6.09 -16.07 4.77
C LEU A 429 -6.15 -15.38 6.13
N ALA A 430 -5.03 -14.83 6.63
CA ALA A 430 -4.99 -14.11 7.90
C ALA A 430 -5.93 -12.89 7.90
N ALA A 431 -5.90 -12.12 6.81
CA ALA A 431 -6.78 -10.97 6.65
C ALA A 431 -8.25 -11.40 6.62
N PHE A 432 -8.57 -12.42 5.84
CA PHE A 432 -9.93 -12.94 5.70
C PHE A 432 -10.49 -13.45 7.03
N GLU A 433 -9.75 -14.27 7.77
CA GLU A 433 -10.22 -14.81 9.05
C GLU A 433 -10.66 -13.71 10.02
N LYS A 434 -9.86 -12.65 10.14
CA LYS A 434 -10.20 -11.52 11.02
C LYS A 434 -11.46 -10.79 10.56
N ILE A 435 -11.61 -10.57 9.24
CA ILE A 435 -12.79 -9.91 8.67
C ILE A 435 -14.02 -10.81 8.84
N ALA A 436 -13.89 -12.10 8.53
CA ALA A 436 -14.96 -13.07 8.64
C ALA A 436 -15.46 -13.21 10.08
N GLU A 437 -14.54 -13.28 11.07
CA GLU A 437 -14.90 -13.32 12.50
C GLU A 437 -15.75 -12.10 12.90
N ALA A 438 -15.34 -10.91 12.49
CA ALA A 438 -16.08 -9.69 12.78
C ALA A 438 -17.45 -9.68 12.10
N MET A 439 -17.51 -9.98 10.80
CA MET A 439 -18.77 -10.03 10.04
C MET A 439 -19.73 -11.08 10.59
N MET A 440 -19.25 -12.27 10.95
CA MET A 440 -20.06 -13.31 11.58
C MET A 440 -20.61 -12.89 12.95
N ALA A 441 -19.80 -12.16 13.74
CA ALA A 441 -20.24 -11.64 15.03
C ALA A 441 -21.29 -10.52 14.90
N HIS A 442 -21.20 -9.70 13.87
CA HIS A 442 -22.17 -8.62 13.61
C HIS A 442 -23.48 -9.13 13.01
N GLY A 443 -23.48 -10.28 12.37
CA GLY A 443 -24.67 -10.82 11.67
C GLY A 443 -24.94 -10.12 10.34
N VAL A 444 -26.20 -10.11 9.93
CA VAL A 444 -26.64 -9.45 8.68
C VAL A 444 -26.99 -8.01 9.00
N CYS A 445 -26.13 -7.06 8.60
CA CYS A 445 -26.32 -5.62 8.85
C CYS A 445 -25.92 -4.78 7.63
#